data_977c4cf172dd44c9264db639f89c8234
#
_entry.id   977c4cf172dd44c9264db639f89c8234
#
_cell.length_a   1.000
_cell.length_b   1.000
_cell.length_c   1.000
_cell.angle_alpha   90.00
_cell.angle_beta   90.00
_cell.angle_gamma   90.00
#
_symmetry.space_group_name_H-M   'P 1'
#
loop_
_entity.id
_entity.type
_entity.pdbx_description
1 polymer ?
#
loop_
_entity_poly.entity_id
_entity_poly.type
_entity_poly.pdbx_seq_one_letter_code
_entity_poly.pdbx_strand_id
1 'polypeptide(L)'
;MILDATCCPQNIRYPTDSSLLNESRELLEGMIDTAHQAGATGAQKPRTYRNLARRDWLRFVRDRKPNRKKVRKALRQQLGYVKRDLGYLESILAANPDALSAKQLEYLAVIRKLYEQQREMYENNTHRVDDRIVSLHQPWVRPIVRGKTAVAVEFGAKVAL
;
A
#
# COMPACT_ATOMS: atom_id res chain seq x y z
N MET A 1 24.90 -30.76 -5.66
CA MET A 1 24.74 -29.52 -6.42
C MET A 1 23.87 -28.62 -5.57
N ILE A 2 24.46 -27.61 -4.93
CA ILE A 2 23.69 -26.65 -4.10
C ILE A 2 23.14 -25.62 -5.08
N LEU A 3 21.85 -25.70 -5.38
CA LEU A 3 21.15 -24.65 -6.13
C LEU A 3 20.89 -23.49 -5.17
N ASP A 4 21.73 -22.48 -5.26
CA ASP A 4 21.57 -21.24 -4.52
C ASP A 4 20.43 -20.43 -5.16
N ALA A 5 19.45 -20.00 -4.37
CA ALA A 5 18.32 -19.22 -4.87
C ALA A 5 18.85 -17.89 -5.42
N THR A 6 18.84 -17.73 -6.74
CA THR A 6 19.29 -16.52 -7.40
C THR A 6 18.25 -15.43 -7.24
N CYS A 7 18.60 -14.35 -6.55
CA CYS A 7 17.79 -13.15 -6.47
C CYS A 7 18.08 -12.26 -7.68
N CYS A 8 17.04 -11.92 -8.46
CA CYS A 8 17.08 -10.82 -9.41
C CYS A 8 16.75 -9.52 -8.65
N PRO A 9 17.73 -8.65 -8.34
CA PRO A 9 17.47 -7.41 -7.64
C PRO A 9 16.53 -6.54 -8.49
N GLN A 10 15.47 -6.06 -7.86
CA GLN A 10 14.54 -5.11 -8.47
C GLN A 10 14.84 -3.72 -7.94
N ASN A 11 14.98 -2.75 -8.84
CA ASN A 11 15.21 -1.35 -8.47
C ASN A 11 13.88 -0.71 -8.02
N ILE A 12 13.48 -0.99 -6.79
CA ILE A 12 12.32 -0.35 -6.16
C ILE A 12 12.79 0.70 -5.16
N ARG A 13 12.00 1.77 -5.01
CA ARG A 13 12.18 2.71 -3.89
C ARG A 13 12.12 1.93 -2.57
N TYR A 14 13.01 2.24 -1.61
CA TYR A 14 12.98 1.59 -0.30
C TYR A 14 11.58 1.72 0.32
N PRO A 15 10.87 0.61 0.56
CA PRO A 15 9.50 0.63 1.01
C PRO A 15 9.44 0.92 2.52
N THR A 16 8.70 1.95 2.88
CA THR A 16 8.30 2.17 4.27
C THR A 16 6.79 1.91 4.40
N ASP A 17 6.33 1.44 5.55
CA ASP A 17 4.90 1.17 5.78
C ASP A 17 4.03 2.39 5.48
N SER A 18 4.50 3.55 5.92
CA SER A 18 3.79 4.80 5.68
C SER A 18 3.76 5.22 4.21
N SER A 19 4.84 4.96 3.43
CA SER A 19 4.86 5.28 2.00
C SER A 19 3.95 4.36 1.20
N LEU A 20 3.93 3.06 1.52
CA LEU A 20 3.03 2.08 0.89
C LEU A 20 1.56 2.41 1.14
N LEU A 21 1.21 2.79 2.36
CA LEU A 21 -0.15 3.20 2.70
C LEU A 21 -0.54 4.51 2.01
N ASN A 22 0.37 5.49 1.91
CA ASN A 22 0.10 6.72 1.18
C ASN A 22 -0.12 6.48 -0.31
N GLU A 23 0.71 5.65 -0.93
CA GLU A 23 0.57 5.25 -2.34
C GLU A 23 -0.76 4.50 -2.58
N SER A 24 -1.12 3.58 -1.67
CA SER A 24 -2.42 2.90 -1.70
C SER A 24 -3.58 3.89 -1.68
N ARG A 25 -3.53 4.88 -0.78
CA ARG A 25 -4.55 5.93 -0.69
C ARG A 25 -4.68 6.72 -2.00
N GLU A 26 -3.56 7.13 -2.59
CA GLU A 26 -3.56 7.89 -3.84
C GLU A 26 -4.16 7.08 -5.01
N LEU A 27 -3.84 5.79 -5.10
CA LEU A 27 -4.44 4.90 -6.09
C LEU A 27 -5.95 4.72 -5.87
N LEU A 28 -6.40 4.52 -4.63
CA LEU A 28 -7.83 4.40 -4.30
C LEU A 28 -8.59 5.69 -4.61
N GLU A 29 -8.03 6.85 -4.30
CA GLU A 29 -8.61 8.15 -4.64
C GLU A 29 -8.79 8.30 -6.17
N GLY A 30 -7.80 7.85 -6.95
CA GLY A 30 -7.89 7.82 -8.41
C GLY A 30 -8.97 6.87 -8.93
N MET A 31 -9.13 5.70 -8.32
CA MET A 31 -10.20 4.75 -8.66
C MET A 31 -11.59 5.32 -8.36
N ILE A 32 -11.76 6.01 -7.22
CA ILE A 32 -13.01 6.71 -6.87
C ILE A 32 -13.31 7.81 -7.88
N ASP A 33 -12.27 8.55 -8.35
CA ASP A 33 -12.43 9.56 -9.40
C ASP A 33 -12.92 8.93 -10.71
N THR A 34 -12.31 7.83 -11.14
CA THR A 34 -12.70 7.07 -12.34
C THR A 34 -14.15 6.60 -12.24
N ALA A 35 -14.51 5.97 -11.12
CA ALA A 35 -15.87 5.49 -10.90
C ALA A 35 -16.90 6.64 -10.88
N HIS A 36 -16.55 7.79 -10.33
CA HIS A 36 -17.41 8.97 -10.36
C HIS A 36 -17.60 9.51 -11.76
N GLN A 37 -16.54 9.62 -12.56
CA GLN A 37 -16.60 10.05 -13.96
C GLN A 37 -17.45 9.09 -14.82
N ALA A 38 -17.42 7.80 -14.49
CA ALA A 38 -18.28 6.79 -15.13
C ALA A 38 -19.74 6.81 -14.63
N GLY A 39 -20.10 7.75 -13.73
CA GLY A 39 -21.45 7.85 -13.17
C GLY A 39 -21.79 6.81 -12.10
N ALA A 40 -20.84 5.99 -11.69
CA ALA A 40 -21.08 4.88 -10.78
C ALA A 40 -21.28 5.29 -9.31
N THR A 41 -21.06 6.57 -8.95
CA THR A 41 -21.24 7.10 -7.57
C THR A 41 -22.53 7.90 -7.42
N GLY A 42 -23.37 7.99 -8.45
CA GLY A 42 -24.54 8.87 -8.44
C GLY A 42 -24.17 10.35 -8.51
N ALA A 43 -25.05 11.23 -7.98
CA ALA A 43 -24.90 12.68 -8.07
C ALA A 43 -23.74 13.25 -7.23
N GLN A 44 -23.33 12.56 -6.19
CA GLN A 44 -22.30 13.04 -5.27
C GLN A 44 -21.11 12.08 -5.20
N LYS A 45 -19.92 12.66 -5.43
CA LYS A 45 -18.66 11.95 -5.23
C LYS A 45 -18.39 11.71 -3.75
N PRO A 46 -17.96 10.50 -3.35
CA PRO A 46 -17.54 10.21 -1.99
C PRO A 46 -16.41 11.13 -1.51
N ARG A 47 -16.48 11.58 -0.28
CA ARG A 47 -15.51 12.53 0.29
C ARG A 47 -14.26 11.83 0.78
N THR A 48 -13.20 11.81 -0.03
CA THR A 48 -11.93 11.14 0.26
C THR A 48 -11.01 11.89 1.23
N TYR A 49 -11.27 13.17 1.52
CA TYR A 49 -10.41 14.04 2.34
C TYR A 49 -8.96 14.16 1.84
N ARG A 50 -8.73 14.01 0.52
CA ARG A 50 -7.40 13.93 -0.10
C ARG A 50 -6.47 15.09 0.27
N ASN A 51 -6.98 16.32 0.35
CA ASN A 51 -6.18 17.49 0.71
C ASN A 51 -5.66 17.42 2.16
N LEU A 52 -6.49 16.93 3.08
CA LEU A 52 -6.11 16.72 4.48
C LEU A 52 -5.08 15.61 4.59
N ALA A 53 -5.34 14.47 3.94
CA ALA A 53 -4.45 13.32 3.94
C ALA A 53 -3.08 13.65 3.34
N ARG A 54 -3.05 14.39 2.21
CA ARG A 54 -1.82 14.88 1.60
C ARG A 54 -1.05 15.83 2.52
N ARG A 55 -1.74 16.77 3.18
CA ARG A 55 -1.12 17.69 4.13
C ARG A 55 -0.49 16.94 5.31
N ASP A 56 -1.19 15.97 5.87
CA ASP A 56 -0.71 15.15 6.99
C ASP A 56 0.51 14.31 6.57
N TRP A 57 0.46 13.72 5.37
CA TRP A 57 1.57 13.00 4.78
C TRP A 57 2.82 13.89 4.59
N LEU A 58 2.67 15.04 3.95
CA LEU A 58 3.78 15.97 3.72
C LEU A 58 4.40 16.48 5.01
N ARG A 59 3.58 16.71 6.05
CA ARG A 59 4.08 17.10 7.38
C ARG A 59 4.92 15.98 8.00
N PHE A 60 4.51 14.74 7.87
CA PHE A 60 5.25 13.59 8.36
C PHE A 60 6.57 13.38 7.62
N VAL A 61 6.56 13.41 6.28
CA VAL A 61 7.76 13.16 5.45
C VAL A 61 8.84 14.24 5.61
N ARG A 62 8.46 15.48 5.94
CA ARG A 62 9.42 16.57 6.21
C ARG A 62 10.22 16.37 7.49
N ASP A 63 9.73 15.56 8.42
CA ASP A 63 10.47 15.20 9.63
C ASP A 63 11.53 14.14 9.29
N ARG A 64 12.79 14.55 9.30
CA ARG A 64 13.92 13.66 8.92
C ARG A 64 14.17 12.53 9.93
N LYS A 65 13.78 12.72 11.19
CA LYS A 65 13.98 11.75 12.28
C LYS A 65 12.72 11.67 13.15
N PRO A 66 11.60 11.15 12.59
CA PRO A 66 10.37 11.05 13.35
C PRO A 66 10.53 10.04 14.49
N ASN A 67 10.12 10.42 15.69
CA ASN A 67 10.10 9.49 16.81
C ASN A 67 8.97 8.45 16.66
N ARG A 68 9.02 7.38 17.43
CA ARG A 68 8.05 6.27 17.38
C ARG A 68 6.59 6.73 17.49
N LYS A 69 6.29 7.74 18.32
CA LYS A 69 4.93 8.28 18.48
C LYS A 69 4.43 8.94 17.19
N LYS A 70 5.28 9.72 16.53
CA LYS A 70 4.97 10.37 15.25
C LYS A 70 4.75 9.33 14.13
N VAL A 71 5.63 8.32 14.04
CA VAL A 71 5.49 7.22 13.08
C VAL A 71 4.16 6.50 13.30
N ARG A 72 3.86 6.10 14.54
CA ARG A 72 2.62 5.40 14.89
C ARG A 72 1.37 6.24 14.60
N LYS A 73 1.43 7.56 14.84
CA LYS A 73 0.35 8.49 14.49
C LYS A 73 0.13 8.56 12.98
N ALA A 74 1.20 8.68 12.19
CA ALA A 74 1.13 8.71 10.73
C ALA A 74 0.54 7.41 10.17
N LEU A 75 0.99 6.24 10.65
CA LEU A 75 0.44 4.95 10.24
C LEU A 75 -1.06 4.86 10.54
N ARG A 76 -1.49 5.25 11.75
CA ARG A 76 -2.92 5.25 12.11
C ARG A 76 -3.75 6.14 11.19
N GLN A 77 -3.26 7.33 10.86
CA GLN A 77 -3.93 8.25 9.96
C GLN A 77 -4.06 7.66 8.55
N GLN A 78 -2.98 7.14 8.00
CA GLN A 78 -2.99 6.53 6.67
C GLN A 78 -3.88 5.27 6.61
N LEU A 79 -3.82 4.39 7.61
CA LEU A 79 -4.74 3.25 7.72
C LEU A 79 -6.21 3.71 7.73
N GLY A 80 -6.53 4.79 8.46
CA GLY A 80 -7.88 5.35 8.49
C GLY A 80 -8.35 5.87 7.14
N TYR A 81 -7.47 6.52 6.37
CA TYR A 81 -7.79 6.99 5.03
C TYR A 81 -8.00 5.83 4.05
N VAL A 82 -7.08 4.86 4.03
CA VAL A 82 -7.17 3.67 3.16
C VAL A 82 -8.43 2.86 3.47
N LYS A 83 -8.74 2.62 4.76
CA LYS A 83 -9.94 1.90 5.17
C LYS A 83 -11.22 2.54 4.62
N ARG A 84 -11.33 3.85 4.74
CA ARG A 84 -12.51 4.59 4.27
C ARG A 84 -12.66 4.50 2.77
N ASP A 85 -11.55 4.72 2.03
CA ASP A 85 -11.58 4.72 0.57
C ASP A 85 -11.85 3.31 0.01
N LEU A 86 -11.35 2.26 0.68
CA LEU A 86 -11.73 0.87 0.40
C LEU A 86 -13.24 0.64 0.58
N GLY A 87 -13.81 1.13 1.69
CA GLY A 87 -15.26 1.01 1.95
C GLY A 87 -16.11 1.73 0.89
N TYR A 88 -15.68 2.88 0.40
CA TYR A 88 -16.36 3.55 -0.72
C TYR A 88 -16.32 2.72 -1.99
N LEU A 89 -15.16 2.18 -2.36
CA LEU A 89 -15.04 1.35 -3.57
C LEU A 89 -15.82 0.04 -3.45
N GLU A 90 -15.88 -0.55 -2.27
CA GLU A 90 -16.72 -1.74 -2.03
C GLU A 90 -18.20 -1.44 -2.27
N SER A 91 -18.69 -0.31 -1.76
CA SER A 91 -20.07 0.13 -1.97
C SER A 91 -20.35 0.45 -3.44
N ILE A 92 -19.41 1.11 -4.13
CA ILE A 92 -19.54 1.44 -5.55
C ILE A 92 -19.58 0.16 -6.40
N LEU A 93 -18.67 -0.79 -6.17
CA LEU A 93 -18.58 -2.03 -6.93
C LEU A 93 -19.75 -2.98 -6.65
N ALA A 94 -20.34 -2.94 -5.45
CA ALA A 94 -21.55 -3.69 -5.14
C ALA A 94 -22.76 -3.21 -5.97
N ALA A 95 -22.82 -1.90 -6.24
CA ALA A 95 -23.88 -1.31 -7.07
C ALA A 95 -23.55 -1.37 -8.59
N ASN A 96 -22.28 -1.23 -8.94
CA ASN A 96 -21.79 -1.14 -10.32
C ASN A 96 -20.50 -1.94 -10.48
N PRO A 97 -20.57 -3.26 -10.73
CA PRO A 97 -19.39 -4.12 -10.82
C PRO A 97 -18.38 -3.71 -11.90
N ASP A 98 -18.84 -3.08 -12.96
CA ASP A 98 -18.04 -2.65 -14.12
C ASP A 98 -17.48 -1.20 -13.97
N ALA A 99 -17.59 -0.60 -12.77
CA ALA A 99 -17.14 0.78 -12.53
C ALA A 99 -15.62 0.96 -12.64
N LEU A 100 -14.84 -0.10 -12.59
CA LEU A 100 -13.39 -0.10 -12.66
C LEU A 100 -12.88 -1.03 -13.75
N SER A 101 -11.73 -0.68 -14.35
CA SER A 101 -11.04 -1.55 -15.31
C SER A 101 -10.44 -2.77 -14.63
N ALA A 102 -10.16 -3.84 -15.41
CA ALA A 102 -9.50 -5.05 -14.91
C ALA A 102 -8.18 -4.75 -14.18
N LYS A 103 -7.36 -3.85 -14.73
CA LYS A 103 -6.11 -3.42 -14.10
C LYS A 103 -6.34 -2.72 -12.75
N GLN A 104 -7.38 -1.89 -12.64
CA GLN A 104 -7.72 -1.25 -11.37
C GLN A 104 -8.22 -2.25 -10.33
N LEU A 105 -8.96 -3.28 -10.74
CA LEU A 105 -9.39 -4.37 -9.87
C LEU A 105 -8.20 -5.21 -9.35
N GLU A 106 -7.19 -5.45 -10.20
CA GLU A 106 -5.95 -6.09 -9.77
C GLU A 106 -5.23 -5.27 -8.69
N TYR A 107 -5.06 -3.95 -8.91
CA TYR A 107 -4.49 -3.05 -7.88
C TYR A 107 -5.32 -3.04 -6.60
N LEU A 108 -6.63 -3.01 -6.71
CA LEU A 108 -7.54 -3.02 -5.56
C LEU A 108 -7.35 -4.28 -4.71
N ALA A 109 -7.19 -5.45 -5.36
CA ALA A 109 -6.92 -6.71 -4.67
C ALA A 109 -5.58 -6.66 -3.90
N VAL A 110 -4.53 -6.13 -4.52
CA VAL A 110 -3.21 -5.95 -3.89
C VAL A 110 -3.29 -4.97 -2.72
N ILE A 111 -4.01 -3.86 -2.87
CA ILE A 111 -4.18 -2.84 -1.81
C ILE A 111 -4.95 -3.42 -0.63
N ARG A 112 -5.99 -4.24 -0.85
CA ARG A 112 -6.71 -4.93 0.23
C ARG A 112 -5.78 -5.82 1.04
N LYS A 113 -4.98 -6.67 0.38
CA LYS A 113 -3.99 -7.53 1.04
C LYS A 113 -2.96 -6.71 1.81
N LEU A 114 -2.42 -5.64 1.20
CA LEU A 114 -1.47 -4.74 1.86
C LEU A 114 -2.11 -4.09 3.09
N TYR A 115 -3.35 -3.60 2.99
CA TYR A 115 -4.06 -2.99 4.11
C TYR A 115 -4.21 -3.95 5.29
N GLU A 116 -4.61 -5.21 5.05
CA GLU A 116 -4.72 -6.22 6.11
C GLU A 116 -3.36 -6.48 6.78
N GLN A 117 -2.29 -6.65 6.01
CA GLN A 117 -0.94 -6.82 6.53
C GLN A 117 -0.48 -5.63 7.37
N GLN A 118 -0.72 -4.40 6.90
CA GLN A 118 -0.34 -3.18 7.60
C GLN A 118 -1.17 -2.97 8.88
N ARG A 119 -2.46 -3.32 8.84
CA ARG A 119 -3.33 -3.29 10.01
C ARG A 119 -2.85 -4.28 11.07
N GLU A 120 -2.60 -5.53 10.69
CA GLU A 120 -2.09 -6.57 11.57
C GLU A 120 -0.77 -6.16 12.23
N MET A 121 0.20 -5.67 11.46
CA MET A 121 1.45 -5.17 11.99
C MET A 121 1.27 -3.99 12.95
N TYR A 122 0.34 -3.08 12.64
CA TYR A 122 0.03 -1.94 13.49
C TYR A 122 -0.61 -2.37 14.83
N GLU A 123 -1.60 -3.26 14.79
CA GLU A 123 -2.32 -3.76 15.97
C GLU A 123 -1.40 -4.57 16.88
N ASN A 124 -0.61 -5.47 16.31
CA ASN A 124 0.32 -6.33 17.04
C ASN A 124 1.65 -5.64 17.39
N ASN A 125 1.83 -4.36 16.99
CA ASN A 125 3.05 -3.60 17.18
C ASN A 125 4.32 -4.35 16.69
N THR A 126 4.21 -5.03 15.56
CA THR A 126 5.27 -5.77 14.88
C THR A 126 5.59 -5.13 13.54
N HIS A 127 6.74 -5.47 12.96
CA HIS A 127 7.15 -5.08 11.61
C HIS A 127 7.27 -6.31 10.69
N ARG A 128 6.77 -7.47 11.14
CA ARG A 128 6.86 -8.74 10.41
C ARG A 128 5.46 -9.27 10.15
N VAL A 129 5.25 -9.71 8.93
CA VAL A 129 4.08 -10.45 8.46
C VAL A 129 4.54 -11.35 7.33
N ASP A 130 3.90 -12.51 7.22
CA ASP A 130 4.21 -13.46 6.17
C ASP A 130 3.83 -12.89 4.79
N ASP A 131 4.64 -13.21 3.81
CA ASP A 131 4.41 -12.82 2.41
C ASP A 131 4.20 -11.31 2.21
N ARG A 132 4.93 -10.50 2.99
CA ARG A 132 4.80 -9.04 3.05
C ARG A 132 4.91 -8.38 1.68
N ILE A 133 3.91 -7.59 1.33
CA ILE A 133 3.92 -6.74 0.14
C ILE A 133 4.82 -5.52 0.40
N VAL A 134 5.78 -5.30 -0.50
CA VAL A 134 6.74 -4.18 -0.44
C VAL A 134 6.66 -3.27 -1.66
N SER A 135 5.87 -3.63 -2.66
CA SER A 135 5.58 -2.80 -3.84
C SER A 135 4.16 -3.09 -4.32
N LEU A 136 3.39 -2.03 -4.61
CA LEU A 136 2.06 -2.15 -5.21
C LEU A 136 2.12 -2.47 -6.71
N HIS A 137 3.15 -1.96 -7.38
CA HIS A 137 3.34 -2.18 -8.83
C HIS A 137 3.98 -3.54 -9.14
N GLN A 138 4.71 -4.11 -8.17
CA GLN A 138 5.39 -5.39 -8.28
C GLN A 138 5.09 -6.24 -7.03
N PRO A 139 3.83 -6.71 -6.87
CA PRO A 139 3.39 -7.39 -5.65
C PRO A 139 4.05 -8.75 -5.39
N TRP A 140 4.80 -9.29 -6.38
CA TRP A 140 5.61 -10.50 -6.25
C TRP A 140 6.99 -10.26 -5.63
N VAL A 141 7.46 -9.01 -5.54
CA VAL A 141 8.73 -8.67 -4.93
C VAL A 141 8.66 -8.85 -3.43
N ARG A 142 9.71 -9.45 -2.87
CA ARG A 142 9.82 -9.74 -1.44
C ARG A 142 11.12 -9.20 -0.86
N PRO A 143 11.15 -8.86 0.43
CA PRO A 143 12.40 -8.56 1.12
C PRO A 143 13.22 -9.86 1.26
N ILE A 144 14.48 -9.80 0.85
CA ILE A 144 15.42 -10.91 0.96
C ILE A 144 16.52 -10.48 1.91
N VAL A 145 16.60 -11.14 3.06
CA VAL A 145 17.65 -10.88 4.04
C VAL A 145 18.91 -11.59 3.58
N ARG A 146 19.94 -10.82 3.23
CA ARG A 146 21.30 -11.34 2.96
C ARG A 146 22.20 -10.96 4.13
N GLY A 147 22.93 -11.92 4.65
CA GLY A 147 23.85 -11.72 5.78
C GLY A 147 25.09 -10.85 5.49
N LYS A 148 25.00 -9.94 4.53
CA LYS A 148 26.09 -9.01 4.15
C LYS A 148 25.98 -7.72 4.97
N THR A 149 27.09 -7.29 5.54
CA THR A 149 27.21 -6.11 6.41
C THR A 149 26.85 -4.78 5.71
N ALA A 150 27.00 -4.68 4.39
CA ALA A 150 26.77 -3.43 3.65
C ALA A 150 25.30 -3.21 3.23
N VAL A 151 24.53 -4.27 2.91
CA VAL A 151 23.12 -4.20 2.53
C VAL A 151 22.40 -5.36 3.20
N ALA A 152 21.72 -5.07 4.29
CA ALA A 152 21.05 -6.09 5.12
C ALA A 152 19.82 -6.71 4.44
N VAL A 153 19.14 -5.97 3.55
CA VAL A 153 17.92 -6.41 2.85
C VAL A 153 17.98 -6.00 1.39
N GLU A 154 17.79 -6.95 0.51
CA GLU A 154 17.57 -6.73 -0.92
C GLU A 154 16.11 -7.05 -1.26
N PHE A 155 15.60 -6.44 -2.34
CA PHE A 155 14.24 -6.68 -2.80
C PHE A 155 14.28 -7.37 -4.16
N GLY A 156 13.57 -8.48 -4.30
CA GLY A 156 13.55 -9.24 -5.54
C GLY A 156 12.51 -10.34 -5.57
N ALA A 157 12.31 -10.95 -6.74
CA ALA A 157 11.48 -12.14 -6.86
C ALA A 157 12.23 -13.35 -6.28
N LYS A 158 11.55 -14.15 -5.44
CA LYS A 158 12.05 -15.47 -5.06
C LYS A 158 11.78 -16.42 -6.23
N VAL A 159 12.82 -16.84 -6.91
CA VAL A 159 12.74 -17.93 -7.88
C VAL A 159 13.08 -19.20 -7.13
N ALA A 160 12.10 -20.09 -6.96
CA ALA A 160 12.35 -21.48 -6.59
C ALA A 160 12.68 -22.23 -7.89
N LEU A 161 13.88 -22.77 -7.98
CA LEU A 161 14.29 -23.70 -9.02
C LEU A 161 13.99 -25.11 -8.58
#